data_ae2cf25148fd3649e5a64ce210cee643
#
_entry.id   ae2cf25148fd3649e5a64ce210cee643
#
_cell.length_a   1.000
_cell.length_b   1.000
_cell.length_c   1.000
_cell.angle_alpha   90.00
_cell.angle_beta   90.00
_cell.angle_gamma   90.00
#
_symmetry.space_group_name_H-M   'P 1'
#
loop_
_entity.id
_entity.type
_entity.pdbx_description
1 polymer ?
#
loop_
_entity_poly.entity_id
_entity_poly.type
_entity_poly.pdbx_seq_one_letter_code
_entity_poly.pdbx_strand_id
1 'polypeptide(L)'
;MSKNKQGKKHIHILDGMSLYTRDKSPFFWGYLNLEGDIFKKSLKTTDIKEAERLLFEWKNEILSGTGATTDISSPDLDLTITNSPRVDQTRRKALMITSSLMGAVTVAGFAVPFLSAWKPSEKAKALGASVKFDLSKLEPGAMAVVEWRRTPIFVVHQTNKALENLPKLNDKVTDPALSEGVARSSNEKFTVLKGVCTHLSCAPKYHPEIEPKAWDEEWLGGFFCPCHGSKFDLAGRVYKGVPAPVNLEVPPHTFEGDTLIIGDKV
;
A
#
# COMPACT_ATOMS: atom_id res chain seq x y z
N MET A 1 55.60 -22.83 -7.55
CA MET A 1 55.32 -24.02 -8.38
C MET A 1 53.85 -24.41 -8.22
N SER A 2 53.03 -23.97 -9.17
CA SER A 2 51.57 -24.23 -9.16
C SER A 2 51.31 -25.57 -9.83
N LYS A 3 50.71 -26.52 -9.11
CA LYS A 3 50.29 -27.83 -9.65
C LYS A 3 49.04 -27.62 -10.52
N ASN A 4 49.23 -27.78 -11.82
CA ASN A 4 48.19 -27.77 -12.85
C ASN A 4 47.25 -28.96 -12.62
N LYS A 5 46.00 -28.70 -12.22
CA LYS A 5 44.92 -29.71 -12.24
C LYS A 5 44.60 -30.01 -13.69
N GLN A 6 44.98 -31.18 -14.20
CA GLN A 6 44.56 -31.64 -15.52
C GLN A 6 43.03 -31.68 -15.57
N GLY A 7 42.45 -30.74 -16.33
CA GLY A 7 41.05 -30.60 -16.48
C GLY A 7 40.43 -31.76 -17.24
N LYS A 8 39.34 -32.29 -16.76
CA LYS A 8 38.46 -33.21 -17.46
C LYS A 8 38.12 -32.59 -18.84
N LYS A 9 38.53 -33.28 -19.90
CA LYS A 9 38.23 -32.79 -21.24
C LYS A 9 36.77 -33.09 -21.56
N HIS A 10 35.93 -32.08 -21.51
CA HIS A 10 34.51 -32.18 -21.85
C HIS A 10 34.33 -31.54 -23.25
N ILE A 11 33.81 -32.33 -24.18
CA ILE A 11 33.62 -31.90 -25.57
C ILE A 11 32.13 -31.91 -25.84
N HIS A 12 31.55 -30.74 -26.05
CA HIS A 12 30.15 -30.58 -26.43
C HIS A 12 30.02 -30.85 -27.93
N ILE A 13 29.10 -31.73 -28.37
CA ILE A 13 28.91 -32.10 -29.75
C ILE A 13 27.65 -31.47 -30.32
N LEU A 14 26.52 -31.66 -29.66
CA LEU A 14 25.22 -31.08 -30.01
C LEU A 14 24.41 -30.87 -28.73
N ASP A 15 23.26 -30.17 -28.81
CA ASP A 15 22.37 -30.00 -27.68
C ASP A 15 21.96 -31.35 -27.08
N GLY A 16 22.22 -31.51 -25.79
CA GLY A 16 22.00 -32.76 -25.08
C GLY A 16 23.05 -33.84 -25.28
N MET A 17 24.09 -33.65 -26.08
CA MET A 17 25.11 -34.65 -26.36
C MET A 17 26.51 -34.15 -26.05
N SER A 18 27.29 -34.90 -25.30
CA SER A 18 28.70 -34.59 -25.05
C SER A 18 29.56 -35.82 -24.82
N LEU A 19 30.86 -35.67 -25.11
CA LEU A 19 31.89 -36.61 -24.75
C LEU A 19 32.73 -36.11 -23.60
N TYR A 20 33.15 -36.98 -22.69
CA TYR A 20 34.05 -36.62 -21.61
C TYR A 20 35.01 -37.75 -21.26
N THR A 21 36.12 -37.43 -20.63
CA THR A 21 37.09 -38.40 -20.10
C THR A 21 36.96 -38.51 -18.59
N ARG A 22 37.14 -39.67 -18.03
CA ARG A 22 37.21 -39.90 -16.57
C ARG A 22 38.63 -40.07 -16.11
N ASP A 23 38.94 -39.62 -14.86
CA ASP A 23 40.21 -39.79 -14.20
C ASP A 23 40.49 -41.27 -13.98
N LYS A 24 41.16 -41.99 -14.61
CA LYS A 24 41.50 -43.45 -14.53
C LYS A 24 40.92 -44.28 -15.71
N SER A 25 40.34 -43.68 -16.71
CA SER A 25 39.89 -44.36 -17.93
C SER A 25 40.49 -43.70 -19.17
N PRO A 26 41.19 -44.50 -20.04
CA PRO A 26 41.71 -43.92 -21.27
C PRO A 26 40.59 -43.70 -22.32
N PHE A 27 39.38 -44.21 -22.07
CA PHE A 27 38.28 -44.21 -23.03
C PHE A 27 37.38 -43.01 -22.88
N PHE A 28 36.79 -42.56 -23.99
CA PHE A 28 35.74 -41.56 -24.02
C PHE A 28 34.43 -42.16 -23.46
N TRP A 29 33.69 -41.27 -22.78
CA TRP A 29 32.35 -41.54 -22.26
C TRP A 29 31.35 -40.64 -22.96
N GLY A 30 30.25 -41.24 -23.43
CA GLY A 30 29.13 -40.52 -24.00
C GLY A 30 28.17 -40.03 -22.89
N TYR A 31 27.67 -38.83 -23.07
CA TYR A 31 26.59 -38.24 -22.26
C TYR A 31 25.46 -37.84 -23.21
N LEU A 32 24.25 -38.30 -22.92
CA LEU A 32 23.03 -37.95 -23.63
C LEU A 32 22.00 -37.45 -22.63
N ASN A 33 21.36 -36.34 -22.95
CA ASN A 33 20.19 -35.80 -22.26
C ASN A 33 19.05 -35.75 -23.27
N LEU A 34 18.08 -36.62 -23.13
CA LEU A 34 16.90 -36.76 -24.00
C LEU A 34 15.67 -36.43 -23.16
N GLU A 35 15.03 -35.31 -23.42
CA GLU A 35 13.79 -34.87 -22.74
C GLU A 35 13.86 -34.84 -21.20
N GLY A 36 15.06 -34.63 -20.63
CA GLY A 36 15.30 -34.61 -19.20
C GLY A 36 15.88 -35.92 -18.61
N ASP A 37 15.89 -37.00 -19.38
CA ASP A 37 16.53 -38.23 -18.98
C ASP A 37 18.01 -38.26 -19.37
N ILE A 38 18.86 -38.59 -18.41
CA ILE A 38 20.31 -38.56 -18.56
C ILE A 38 20.86 -39.97 -18.71
N PHE A 39 21.53 -40.24 -19.83
CA PHE A 39 22.20 -41.47 -20.13
C PHE A 39 23.71 -41.29 -20.19
N LYS A 40 24.48 -42.26 -19.65
CA LYS A 40 25.96 -42.24 -19.67
C LYS A 40 26.47 -43.62 -20.01
N LYS A 41 27.36 -43.75 -21.01
CA LYS A 41 27.95 -45.02 -21.47
C LYS A 41 29.41 -44.85 -21.80
N SER A 42 30.27 -45.84 -21.48
CA SER A 42 31.64 -45.88 -21.96
C SER A 42 31.62 -46.33 -23.43
N LEU A 43 32.28 -45.56 -24.26
CA LEU A 43 32.36 -45.86 -25.71
C LEU A 43 33.54 -46.76 -26.05
N LYS A 44 34.36 -47.14 -25.06
CA LYS A 44 35.52 -48.06 -25.20
C LYS A 44 36.50 -47.73 -26.34
N THR A 45 36.55 -46.46 -26.74
CA THR A 45 37.50 -45.97 -27.73
C THR A 45 38.26 -44.75 -27.18
N THR A 46 39.49 -44.60 -27.67
CA THR A 46 40.35 -43.47 -27.38
C THR A 46 40.43 -42.46 -28.55
N ASP A 47 39.82 -42.80 -29.69
CA ASP A 47 39.74 -41.96 -30.85
C ASP A 47 38.45 -41.08 -30.74
N ILE A 48 38.61 -39.79 -30.95
CA ILE A 48 37.51 -38.82 -30.78
C ILE A 48 36.47 -38.97 -31.91
N LYS A 49 36.90 -39.21 -33.17
CA LYS A 49 36.01 -39.33 -34.31
C LYS A 49 35.16 -40.60 -34.20
N GLU A 50 35.78 -41.70 -33.76
CA GLU A 50 35.08 -42.93 -33.52
C GLU A 50 34.13 -42.81 -32.31
N ALA A 51 34.51 -42.09 -31.26
CA ALA A 51 33.64 -41.76 -30.12
C ALA A 51 32.40 -40.99 -30.53
N GLU A 52 32.54 -40.00 -31.40
CA GLU A 52 31.42 -39.27 -31.97
C GLU A 52 30.46 -40.19 -32.76
N ARG A 53 31.00 -41.02 -33.65
CA ARG A 53 30.17 -41.98 -34.37
C ARG A 53 29.38 -42.92 -33.48
N LEU A 54 30.06 -43.51 -32.50
CA LEU A 54 29.45 -44.42 -31.54
C LEU A 54 28.41 -43.71 -30.66
N LEU A 55 28.59 -42.46 -30.33
CA LEU A 55 27.62 -41.66 -29.58
C LEU A 55 26.34 -41.43 -30.39
N PHE A 56 26.45 -41.15 -31.72
CA PHE A 56 25.29 -41.00 -32.58
C PHE A 56 24.56 -42.33 -32.81
N GLU A 57 25.28 -43.42 -32.99
CA GLU A 57 24.70 -44.77 -33.12
C GLU A 57 23.93 -45.12 -31.84
N TRP A 58 24.53 -44.85 -30.70
CA TRP A 58 23.89 -45.13 -29.40
C TRP A 58 22.64 -44.25 -29.16
N LYS A 59 22.66 -42.98 -29.57
CA LYS A 59 21.48 -42.12 -29.54
C LYS A 59 20.34 -42.73 -30.39
N ASN A 60 20.65 -43.15 -31.61
CA ASN A 60 19.65 -43.74 -32.50
C ASN A 60 19.11 -45.07 -31.95
N GLU A 61 19.94 -45.85 -31.32
CA GLU A 61 19.55 -47.09 -30.64
C GLU A 61 18.56 -46.85 -29.51
N ILE A 62 18.80 -45.84 -28.69
CA ILE A 62 17.88 -45.41 -27.65
C ILE A 62 16.56 -44.91 -28.23
N LEU A 63 16.59 -44.08 -29.25
CA LEU A 63 15.40 -43.50 -29.88
C LEU A 63 14.56 -44.52 -30.65
N SER A 64 15.19 -45.58 -31.22
CA SER A 64 14.49 -46.66 -31.93
C SER A 64 13.90 -47.73 -31.01
N GLY A 65 14.14 -47.64 -29.68
CA GLY A 65 13.66 -48.58 -28.70
C GLY A 65 14.28 -49.99 -28.80
N THR A 66 15.32 -50.16 -29.62
CA THR A 66 16.03 -51.47 -29.81
C THR A 66 17.24 -51.62 -28.89
N GLY A 67 17.52 -50.61 -28.04
CA GLY A 67 18.63 -50.63 -27.10
C GLY A 67 18.31 -51.52 -25.89
N ALA A 68 18.68 -52.77 -25.93
CA ALA A 68 18.80 -53.58 -24.74
C ALA A 68 19.83 -52.95 -23.80
N THR A 69 19.44 -52.76 -22.56
CA THR A 69 20.33 -52.39 -21.47
C THR A 69 21.43 -53.42 -21.34
N THR A 70 22.60 -53.16 -21.96
CA THR A 70 23.77 -53.99 -21.74
C THR A 70 24.48 -53.53 -20.50
N ASP A 71 24.50 -54.44 -19.55
CA ASP A 71 25.27 -54.55 -18.33
C ASP A 71 26.46 -53.64 -18.19
N ILE A 72 26.39 -52.77 -17.20
CA ILE A 72 27.57 -52.17 -16.59
C ILE A 72 27.93 -53.09 -15.41
N SER A 73 28.65 -54.15 -15.67
CA SER A 73 29.39 -54.83 -14.61
C SER A 73 30.63 -54.03 -14.24
N SER A 74 30.48 -53.15 -13.28
CA SER A 74 31.60 -52.67 -12.49
C SER A 74 31.63 -53.50 -11.21
N PRO A 75 32.74 -54.14 -10.87
CA PRO A 75 32.90 -54.67 -9.54
C PRO A 75 33.08 -53.49 -8.59
N ASP A 76 32.25 -53.45 -7.53
CA ASP A 76 32.24 -52.50 -6.44
C ASP A 76 31.41 -51.19 -6.62
N LEU A 77 30.19 -51.32 -6.98
CA LEU A 77 29.11 -50.52 -6.36
C LEU A 77 27.79 -51.27 -6.61
N ASP A 78 27.34 -51.98 -5.62
CA ASP A 78 26.00 -52.53 -5.55
C ASP A 78 25.00 -51.38 -5.42
N LEU A 79 24.79 -50.71 -6.54
CA LEU A 79 23.59 -49.89 -6.75
C LEU A 79 22.62 -50.86 -7.45
N THR A 80 22.02 -51.73 -6.68
CA THR A 80 20.70 -52.23 -7.01
C THR A 80 19.85 -50.99 -7.31
N ILE A 81 19.73 -50.68 -8.60
CA ILE A 81 18.59 -49.91 -9.09
C ILE A 81 17.42 -50.92 -8.94
N THR A 82 16.97 -51.06 -7.68
CA THR A 82 15.64 -51.57 -7.42
C THR A 82 14.76 -50.76 -8.35
N ASN A 83 14.01 -51.45 -9.19
CA ASN A 83 12.88 -50.92 -9.93
C ASN A 83 12.20 -49.91 -9.04
N SER A 84 12.48 -48.62 -9.22
CA SER A 84 11.74 -47.59 -8.55
C SER A 84 10.29 -47.85 -8.97
N PRO A 85 9.39 -48.20 -8.05
CA PRO A 85 8.03 -48.46 -8.43
C PRO A 85 7.57 -47.28 -9.25
N ARG A 86 7.09 -47.58 -10.48
CA ARG A 86 6.57 -46.51 -11.37
C ARG A 86 5.70 -45.65 -10.51
N VAL A 87 6.10 -44.41 -10.32
CA VAL A 87 5.36 -43.45 -9.47
C VAL A 87 3.93 -43.44 -10.01
N ASP A 88 2.99 -43.91 -9.19
CA ASP A 88 1.60 -43.89 -9.56
C ASP A 88 1.17 -42.46 -9.83
N GLN A 89 1.05 -42.12 -11.11
CA GLN A 89 0.72 -40.80 -11.57
C GLN A 89 -0.63 -40.31 -11.02
N THR A 90 -1.56 -41.24 -10.77
CA THR A 90 -2.87 -40.95 -10.18
C THR A 90 -2.72 -40.54 -8.72
N ARG A 91 -1.93 -41.30 -7.96
CA ARG A 91 -1.62 -41.00 -6.56
C ARG A 91 -0.85 -39.68 -6.43
N ARG A 92 0.14 -39.44 -7.32
CA ARG A 92 0.87 -38.17 -7.35
C ARG A 92 -0.04 -36.99 -7.62
N LYS A 93 -0.92 -37.08 -8.63
CA LYS A 93 -1.91 -36.01 -8.92
C LYS A 93 -2.86 -35.80 -7.76
N ALA A 94 -3.37 -36.85 -7.14
CA ALA A 94 -4.25 -36.74 -5.98
C ALA A 94 -3.55 -36.02 -4.81
N LEU A 95 -2.31 -36.37 -4.50
CA LEU A 95 -1.52 -35.74 -3.45
C LEU A 95 -1.20 -34.25 -3.77
N MET A 96 -0.92 -33.95 -5.03
CA MET A 96 -0.68 -32.55 -5.46
C MET A 96 -1.96 -31.72 -5.35
N ILE A 97 -3.10 -32.24 -5.75
CA ILE A 97 -4.39 -31.52 -5.65
C ILE A 97 -4.77 -31.32 -4.17
N THR A 98 -4.67 -32.34 -3.33
CA THR A 98 -5.00 -32.20 -1.90
C THR A 98 -4.08 -31.25 -1.18
N SER A 99 -2.76 -31.31 -1.42
CA SER A 99 -1.81 -30.37 -0.80
C SER A 99 -2.02 -28.94 -1.29
N SER A 100 -2.35 -28.74 -2.58
CA SER A 100 -2.66 -27.42 -3.12
C SER A 100 -3.94 -26.83 -2.54
N LEU A 101 -4.99 -27.65 -2.38
CA LEU A 101 -6.23 -27.24 -1.71
C LEU A 101 -6.01 -26.86 -0.25
N MET A 102 -5.28 -27.69 0.50
CA MET A 102 -4.93 -27.36 1.88
C MET A 102 -4.08 -26.10 1.98
N GLY A 103 -3.11 -25.93 1.07
CA GLY A 103 -2.31 -24.70 0.98
C GLY A 103 -3.17 -23.47 0.71
N ALA A 104 -4.12 -23.56 -0.23
CA ALA A 104 -5.05 -22.48 -0.55
C ALA A 104 -5.93 -22.10 0.66
N VAL A 105 -6.48 -23.08 1.37
CA VAL A 105 -7.27 -22.86 2.59
C VAL A 105 -6.43 -22.18 3.67
N THR A 106 -5.19 -22.64 3.85
CA THR A 106 -4.27 -22.05 4.83
C THR A 106 -3.96 -20.59 4.48
N VAL A 107 -3.60 -20.31 3.21
CA VAL A 107 -3.33 -18.96 2.75
C VAL A 107 -4.56 -18.06 2.92
N ALA A 108 -5.74 -18.54 2.55
CA ALA A 108 -6.99 -17.79 2.75
C ALA A 108 -7.27 -17.54 4.24
N GLY A 109 -7.07 -18.55 5.09
CA GLY A 109 -7.25 -18.46 6.54
C GLY A 109 -6.36 -17.39 7.19
N PHE A 110 -5.13 -17.25 6.71
CA PHE A 110 -4.23 -16.18 7.16
C PHE A 110 -4.50 -14.83 6.49
N ALA A 111 -4.79 -14.82 5.18
CA ALA A 111 -4.98 -13.57 4.44
C ALA A 111 -6.27 -12.82 4.82
N VAL A 112 -7.38 -13.54 5.07
CA VAL A 112 -8.68 -12.94 5.38
C VAL A 112 -8.63 -12.03 6.62
N PRO A 113 -8.10 -12.42 7.78
CA PRO A 113 -8.04 -11.53 8.95
C PRO A 113 -7.13 -10.31 8.68
N PHE A 114 -6.02 -10.47 7.96
CA PHE A 114 -5.15 -9.34 7.61
C PHE A 114 -5.85 -8.35 6.69
N LEU A 115 -6.50 -8.82 5.64
CA LEU A 115 -7.23 -7.96 4.69
C LEU A 115 -8.46 -7.33 5.38
N SER A 116 -9.12 -8.06 6.29
CA SER A 116 -10.25 -7.52 7.04
C SER A 116 -9.83 -6.45 8.05
N ALA A 117 -8.60 -6.51 8.58
CA ALA A 117 -8.07 -5.50 9.49
C ALA A 117 -7.87 -4.12 8.81
N TRP A 118 -7.78 -4.06 7.48
CA TRP A 118 -7.72 -2.80 6.74
C TRP A 118 -9.08 -2.12 6.58
N LYS A 119 -10.16 -2.85 6.83
CA LYS A 119 -11.50 -2.25 6.85
C LYS A 119 -11.63 -1.35 8.07
N PRO A 120 -12.19 -0.13 7.92
CA PRO A 120 -12.41 0.74 9.07
C PRO A 120 -13.30 0.03 10.10
N SER A 121 -12.88 0.08 11.37
CA SER A 121 -13.69 -0.43 12.49
C SER A 121 -15.02 0.33 12.60
N GLU A 122 -16.03 -0.25 13.22
CA GLU A 122 -17.32 0.43 13.47
C GLU A 122 -17.11 1.73 14.24
N LYS A 123 -16.16 1.76 15.18
CA LYS A 123 -15.76 2.98 15.87
C LYS A 123 -15.17 4.04 14.92
N ALA A 124 -14.35 3.63 13.95
CA ALA A 124 -13.80 4.56 12.97
C ALA A 124 -14.88 5.07 12.00
N LYS A 125 -15.84 4.23 11.62
CA LYS A 125 -17.01 4.63 10.83
C LYS A 125 -17.88 5.62 11.60
N ALA A 126 -18.16 5.35 12.88
CA ALA A 126 -18.94 6.23 13.74
C ALA A 126 -18.27 7.61 13.93
N LEU A 127 -16.93 7.65 14.07
CA LEU A 127 -16.18 8.92 14.14
C LEU A 127 -16.22 9.71 12.83
N GLY A 128 -16.43 9.05 11.69
CA GLY A 128 -16.59 9.67 10.38
C GLY A 128 -18.02 10.06 10.02
N ALA A 129 -19.00 9.64 10.83
CA ALA A 129 -20.41 9.94 10.58
C ALA A 129 -20.71 11.44 10.69
N SER A 130 -21.77 11.87 10.00
CA SER A 130 -22.29 13.22 10.17
C SER A 130 -22.86 13.44 11.55
N VAL A 131 -22.72 14.67 12.05
CA VAL A 131 -23.25 15.10 13.34
C VAL A 131 -24.36 16.11 13.12
N LYS A 132 -25.50 15.90 13.77
CA LYS A 132 -26.65 16.82 13.75
C LYS A 132 -26.63 17.72 14.96
N PHE A 133 -26.83 19.02 14.76
CA PHE A 133 -26.90 20.04 15.82
C PHE A 133 -28.15 20.89 15.64
N ASP A 134 -28.90 21.07 16.72
CA ASP A 134 -30.12 21.88 16.76
C ASP A 134 -29.76 23.36 16.99
N LEU A 135 -29.99 24.18 15.96
CA LEU A 135 -29.70 25.61 15.98
C LEU A 135 -30.72 26.44 16.75
N SER A 136 -31.94 25.92 16.96
CA SER A 136 -33.03 26.65 17.64
C SER A 136 -32.68 27.07 19.08
N LYS A 137 -31.73 26.36 19.68
CA LYS A 137 -31.26 26.60 21.05
C LYS A 137 -30.07 27.57 21.14
N LEU A 138 -29.50 27.95 19.99
CA LEU A 138 -28.33 28.82 19.95
C LEU A 138 -28.76 30.29 19.85
N GLU A 139 -28.60 31.06 20.91
CA GLU A 139 -28.95 32.48 20.94
C GLU A 139 -28.04 33.33 20.00
N PRO A 140 -28.53 34.44 19.44
CA PRO A 140 -27.71 35.37 18.70
C PRO A 140 -26.49 35.87 19.51
N GLY A 141 -25.30 35.80 18.90
CA GLY A 141 -24.04 36.12 19.54
C GLY A 141 -23.42 34.99 20.38
N ALA A 142 -24.11 33.87 20.52
CA ALA A 142 -23.57 32.69 21.20
C ALA A 142 -22.78 31.80 20.23
N MET A 143 -21.87 31.01 20.79
CA MET A 143 -21.12 29.98 20.10
C MET A 143 -21.35 28.62 20.76
N ALA A 144 -21.64 27.60 19.97
CA ALA A 144 -21.59 26.20 20.38
C ALA A 144 -20.33 25.53 19.83
N VAL A 145 -19.82 24.54 20.56
CA VAL A 145 -18.72 23.69 20.11
C VAL A 145 -19.24 22.29 19.90
N VAL A 146 -19.19 21.80 18.66
CA VAL A 146 -19.62 20.45 18.26
C VAL A 146 -18.39 19.66 17.87
N GLU A 147 -18.23 18.44 18.38
CA GLU A 147 -17.12 17.59 18.00
C GLU A 147 -17.48 16.80 16.73
N TRP A 148 -16.66 16.91 15.69
CA TRP A 148 -16.74 16.09 14.49
C TRP A 148 -15.35 15.60 14.08
N ARG A 149 -15.20 14.31 13.91
CA ARG A 149 -13.91 13.66 13.59
C ARG A 149 -12.78 14.05 14.56
N ARG A 150 -13.10 14.15 15.86
CA ARG A 150 -12.18 14.62 16.92
C ARG A 150 -11.69 16.06 16.73
N THR A 151 -12.35 16.83 15.90
CA THR A 151 -12.03 18.23 15.68
C THR A 151 -13.16 19.07 16.26
N PRO A 152 -12.88 20.11 17.05
CA PRO A 152 -13.90 21.03 17.50
C PRO A 152 -14.40 21.85 16.33
N ILE A 153 -15.71 21.89 16.13
CA ILE A 153 -16.39 22.72 15.16
C ILE A 153 -17.10 23.83 15.92
N PHE A 154 -16.77 25.06 15.62
CA PHE A 154 -17.41 26.24 16.14
C PHE A 154 -18.65 26.56 15.30
N VAL A 155 -19.79 26.64 15.97
CA VAL A 155 -21.07 27.07 15.37
C VAL A 155 -21.44 28.38 16.05
N VAL A 156 -21.37 29.46 15.30
CA VAL A 156 -21.65 30.81 15.81
C VAL A 156 -22.97 31.32 15.23
N HIS A 157 -23.89 31.76 16.08
CA HIS A 157 -25.07 32.50 15.65
C HIS A 157 -24.71 33.98 15.57
N GLN A 158 -24.55 34.49 14.34
CA GLN A 158 -24.18 35.88 14.10
C GLN A 158 -25.26 36.85 14.54
N THR A 159 -24.87 37.96 15.15
CA THR A 159 -25.79 39.11 15.38
C THR A 159 -25.82 40.00 14.14
N ASN A 160 -26.90 40.74 13.93
CA ASN A 160 -26.97 41.74 12.83
C ASN A 160 -25.79 42.72 12.86
N LYS A 161 -25.42 43.19 14.08
CA LYS A 161 -24.28 44.06 14.28
C LYS A 161 -22.95 43.42 13.86
N ALA A 162 -22.79 42.11 14.12
CA ALA A 162 -21.61 41.37 13.68
C ALA A 162 -21.54 41.29 12.15
N LEU A 163 -22.65 40.97 11.50
CA LEU A 163 -22.72 40.92 10.03
C LEU A 163 -22.44 42.28 9.38
N GLU A 164 -22.95 43.38 9.95
CA GLU A 164 -22.68 44.74 9.47
C GLU A 164 -21.20 45.18 9.63
N ASN A 165 -20.48 44.56 10.59
CA ASN A 165 -19.07 44.88 10.84
C ASN A 165 -18.10 44.08 9.98
N LEU A 166 -18.48 42.92 9.47
CA LEU A 166 -17.60 42.07 8.65
C LEU A 166 -17.03 42.82 7.42
N PRO A 167 -17.81 43.59 6.64
CA PRO A 167 -17.27 44.39 5.53
C PRO A 167 -16.23 45.42 5.94
N LYS A 168 -16.36 46.00 7.15
CA LYS A 168 -15.41 47.00 7.68
C LYS A 168 -14.01 46.44 7.95
N LEU A 169 -13.91 45.11 8.06
CA LEU A 169 -12.65 44.42 8.27
C LEU A 169 -11.94 44.01 6.99
N ASN A 170 -12.52 44.29 5.81
CA ASN A 170 -11.95 43.88 4.53
C ASN A 170 -10.51 44.36 4.31
N ASP A 171 -10.17 45.54 4.76
CA ASP A 171 -8.81 46.11 4.65
C ASP A 171 -7.83 45.45 5.66
N LYS A 172 -8.34 44.87 6.74
CA LYS A 172 -7.54 44.27 7.82
C LYS A 172 -7.28 42.78 7.63
N VAL A 173 -8.08 42.09 6.82
CA VAL A 173 -7.95 40.65 6.56
C VAL A 173 -7.11 40.38 5.31
N THR A 174 -6.49 39.16 5.25
CA THR A 174 -5.61 38.78 4.16
C THR A 174 -6.40 38.51 2.87
N ASP A 175 -7.57 37.88 3.00
CA ASP A 175 -8.45 37.52 1.89
C ASP A 175 -9.85 38.06 2.14
N PRO A 176 -10.13 39.34 1.79
CA PRO A 176 -11.41 39.97 2.01
C PRO A 176 -12.48 39.44 1.05
N ALA A 177 -12.10 39.02 -0.16
CA ALA A 177 -12.99 38.56 -1.23
C ALA A 177 -12.98 37.04 -1.33
N LEU A 178 -13.23 36.36 -0.22
CA LEU A 178 -13.42 34.93 -0.28
C LEU A 178 -14.33 34.55 -1.44
N SER A 179 -13.92 33.59 -2.24
CA SER A 179 -14.67 33.05 -3.37
C SER A 179 -16.12 32.65 -3.03
N GLU A 180 -16.44 32.58 -1.75
CA GLU A 180 -17.74 32.19 -1.17
C GLU A 180 -18.46 33.38 -0.48
N GLY A 181 -17.97 34.62 -0.64
CA GLY A 181 -18.56 35.80 -0.01
C GLY A 181 -18.23 35.98 1.49
N VAL A 182 -18.79 37.02 2.10
CA VAL A 182 -18.54 37.33 3.52
C VAL A 182 -19.13 36.26 4.46
N ALA A 183 -20.27 35.70 4.09
CA ALA A 183 -20.83 34.54 4.76
C ALA A 183 -20.19 33.26 4.20
N ARG A 184 -19.20 32.75 4.89
CA ARG A 184 -18.52 31.47 4.55
C ARG A 184 -19.39 30.23 4.84
N SER A 185 -20.65 30.42 4.98
CA SER A 185 -21.69 29.40 5.24
C SER A 185 -22.85 29.66 4.31
N SER A 186 -23.55 28.62 3.88
CA SER A 186 -24.77 28.74 3.07
C SER A 186 -25.92 29.44 3.81
N ASN A 187 -25.77 29.71 5.08
CA ASN A 187 -26.70 30.48 5.92
C ASN A 187 -25.96 31.66 6.56
N GLU A 188 -26.29 32.89 6.16
CA GLU A 188 -25.64 34.12 6.65
C GLU A 188 -25.72 34.30 8.16
N LYS A 189 -26.77 33.76 8.82
CA LYS A 189 -26.96 33.86 10.27
C LYS A 189 -26.00 32.98 11.07
N PHE A 190 -25.49 31.94 10.46
CA PHE A 190 -24.64 30.98 11.16
C PHE A 190 -23.29 30.83 10.49
N THR A 191 -22.23 30.91 11.25
CA THR A 191 -20.88 30.59 10.81
C THR A 191 -20.44 29.27 11.40
N VAL A 192 -19.93 28.36 10.53
CA VAL A 192 -19.50 27.02 10.89
C VAL A 192 -18.02 26.86 10.53
N LEU A 193 -17.15 26.73 11.53
CA LEU A 193 -15.69 26.76 11.35
C LEU A 193 -15.04 25.60 12.11
N LYS A 194 -13.93 25.08 11.61
CA LYS A 194 -13.06 24.26 12.44
C LYS A 194 -12.38 25.13 13.49
N GLY A 195 -12.57 24.82 14.76
CA GLY A 195 -12.00 25.53 15.90
C GLY A 195 -10.51 25.25 16.12
N VAL A 196 -9.74 25.27 15.02
CA VAL A 196 -8.32 24.93 14.99
C VAL A 196 -7.56 26.03 14.25
N CYS A 197 -6.64 26.69 14.94
CA CYS A 197 -5.80 27.74 14.36
C CYS A 197 -4.92 27.18 13.25
N THR A 198 -4.93 27.84 12.10
CA THR A 198 -4.16 27.43 10.91
C THR A 198 -2.66 27.65 11.03
N HIS A 199 -2.18 28.25 12.12
CA HIS A 199 -0.74 28.34 12.40
C HIS A 199 -0.17 27.00 12.88
N LEU A 200 -0.51 26.57 14.11
CA LEU A 200 0.01 25.35 14.75
C LEU A 200 -1.07 24.59 15.54
N SER A 201 -2.30 24.61 15.04
CA SER A 201 -3.42 23.82 15.55
C SER A 201 -3.88 24.11 16.99
N CYS A 202 -3.51 25.24 17.57
CA CYS A 202 -4.10 25.68 18.85
C CYS A 202 -5.60 25.97 18.69
N ALA A 203 -6.38 25.92 19.77
CA ALA A 203 -7.80 26.31 19.78
C ALA A 203 -7.92 27.84 19.96
N PRO A 204 -8.42 28.58 18.95
CA PRO A 204 -8.68 30.00 19.13
C PRO A 204 -9.84 30.23 20.12
N LYS A 205 -9.77 31.30 20.89
CA LYS A 205 -10.83 31.70 21.80
C LYS A 205 -11.80 32.62 21.11
N TYR A 206 -13.07 32.42 21.37
CA TYR A 206 -14.16 33.24 20.87
C TYR A 206 -14.29 34.53 21.69
N HIS A 207 -14.26 35.68 21.03
CA HIS A 207 -14.40 37.01 21.61
C HIS A 207 -15.39 37.84 20.75
N PRO A 208 -16.71 37.68 21.00
CA PRO A 208 -17.74 38.38 20.24
C PRO A 208 -17.85 39.87 20.56
N GLU A 209 -17.24 40.34 21.65
CA GLU A 209 -17.38 41.70 22.12
C GLU A 209 -16.76 42.68 21.13
N ILE A 210 -17.51 43.74 20.84
CA ILE A 210 -17.05 44.84 20.01
C ILE A 210 -16.52 45.95 20.92
N GLU A 211 -15.29 45.81 21.34
CA GLU A 211 -14.60 46.69 22.27
C GLU A 211 -13.09 46.58 22.09
N PRO A 212 -12.32 47.63 22.45
CA PRO A 212 -10.87 47.56 22.42
C PRO A 212 -10.34 46.38 23.25
N LYS A 213 -9.39 45.66 22.70
CA LYS A 213 -8.68 44.56 23.37
C LYS A 213 -7.19 44.87 23.44
N ALA A 214 -6.47 44.27 24.36
CA ALA A 214 -5.03 44.46 24.51
C ALA A 214 -4.22 44.11 23.23
N TRP A 215 -4.78 43.29 22.36
CA TRP A 215 -4.17 42.84 21.11
C TRP A 215 -4.73 43.56 19.87
N ASP A 216 -5.81 44.37 20.00
CA ASP A 216 -6.43 45.10 18.90
C ASP A 216 -7.36 46.20 19.45
N GLU A 217 -6.97 47.46 19.27
CA GLU A 217 -7.76 48.60 19.76
C GLU A 217 -9.09 48.78 19.01
N GLU A 218 -9.15 48.29 17.77
CA GLU A 218 -10.34 48.35 16.91
C GLU A 218 -11.00 46.98 16.73
N TRP A 219 -11.03 46.18 17.80
CA TRP A 219 -11.61 44.83 17.76
C TRP A 219 -13.12 44.88 17.52
N LEU A 220 -13.59 44.19 16.44
CA LEU A 220 -15.00 44.15 16.05
C LEU A 220 -15.63 42.75 16.27
N GLY A 221 -15.04 41.92 17.11
CA GLY A 221 -15.43 40.53 17.34
C GLY A 221 -14.70 39.55 16.46
N GLY A 222 -14.51 38.34 16.97
CA GLY A 222 -13.80 37.27 16.25
C GLY A 222 -13.20 36.22 17.16
N PHE A 223 -12.10 35.64 16.66
CA PHE A 223 -11.35 34.62 17.37
C PHE A 223 -9.90 35.05 17.58
N PHE A 224 -9.40 34.89 18.78
CA PHE A 224 -8.01 35.17 19.13
C PHE A 224 -7.32 33.87 19.55
N CYS A 225 -6.19 33.57 18.92
CA CYS A 225 -5.38 32.41 19.27
C CYS A 225 -4.32 32.81 20.31
N PRO A 226 -4.42 32.35 21.58
CA PRO A 226 -3.53 32.79 22.66
C PRO A 226 -2.09 32.24 22.53
N CYS A 227 -1.88 31.21 21.68
CA CYS A 227 -0.55 30.62 21.54
C CYS A 227 0.46 31.61 20.92
N HIS A 228 0.10 32.28 19.83
CA HIS A 228 1.02 33.16 19.09
C HIS A 228 0.33 34.42 18.57
N GLY A 229 -0.86 34.77 19.08
CA GLY A 229 -1.53 36.02 18.77
C GLY A 229 -2.22 36.08 17.39
N SER A 230 -2.47 34.94 16.72
CA SER A 230 -3.24 34.96 15.49
C SER A 230 -4.68 35.42 15.73
N LYS A 231 -5.19 36.31 14.86
CA LYS A 231 -6.54 36.87 14.93
C LYS A 231 -7.36 36.45 13.73
N PHE A 232 -8.62 36.16 13.96
CA PHE A 232 -9.61 35.84 12.93
C PHE A 232 -10.90 36.63 13.23
N ASP A 233 -11.58 37.09 12.22
CA ASP A 233 -12.89 37.71 12.40
C ASP A 233 -14.01 36.68 12.66
N LEU A 234 -15.23 37.16 12.81
CA LEU A 234 -16.40 36.29 13.07
C LEU A 234 -16.78 35.39 11.88
N ALA A 235 -16.31 35.67 10.68
CA ALA A 235 -16.42 34.78 9.52
C ALA A 235 -15.23 33.79 9.42
N GLY A 236 -14.25 33.86 10.33
CA GLY A 236 -13.05 33.02 10.34
C GLY A 236 -11.99 33.49 9.36
N ARG A 237 -12.06 34.74 8.85
CA ARG A 237 -11.04 35.29 7.96
C ARG A 237 -9.83 35.76 8.80
N VAL A 238 -8.65 35.38 8.32
CA VAL A 238 -7.39 35.69 9.02
C VAL A 238 -6.98 37.17 8.82
N TYR A 239 -6.59 37.83 9.90
CA TYR A 239 -6.04 39.17 9.84
C TYR A 239 -4.67 39.21 9.17
N LYS A 240 -4.31 40.34 8.57
CA LYS A 240 -2.97 40.61 8.07
C LYS A 240 -1.96 40.71 9.20
N GLY A 241 -0.74 40.29 8.94
CA GLY A 241 0.38 40.46 9.88
C GLY A 241 0.34 39.57 11.12
N VAL A 242 -0.44 38.47 11.09
CA VAL A 242 -0.48 37.48 12.16
C VAL A 242 0.19 36.17 11.70
N PRO A 243 0.61 35.27 12.64
CA PRO A 243 1.30 34.02 12.30
C PRO A 243 0.47 33.02 11.49
N ALA A 244 -0.86 33.02 11.63
CA ALA A 244 -1.73 32.14 10.85
C ALA A 244 -1.71 32.51 9.36
N PRO A 245 -1.41 31.56 8.46
CA PRO A 245 -1.23 31.87 7.03
C PRO A 245 -2.56 31.97 6.25
N VAL A 246 -3.62 31.31 6.71
CA VAL A 246 -4.89 31.21 6.01
C VAL A 246 -6.08 31.28 6.97
N ASN A 247 -7.27 31.47 6.41
CA ASN A 247 -8.52 31.52 7.15
C ASN A 247 -8.80 30.22 7.92
N LEU A 248 -9.64 30.26 8.95
CA LEU A 248 -10.17 29.07 9.59
C LEU A 248 -10.93 28.23 8.55
N GLU A 249 -10.76 26.92 8.61
CA GLU A 249 -11.35 26.00 7.63
C GLU A 249 -12.86 25.83 7.91
N VAL A 250 -13.65 25.84 6.83
CA VAL A 250 -15.08 25.52 6.87
C VAL A 250 -15.24 24.02 6.65
N PRO A 251 -15.81 23.27 7.60
CA PRO A 251 -16.07 21.86 7.39
C PRO A 251 -17.23 21.67 6.40
N PRO A 252 -17.34 20.54 5.69
CA PRO A 252 -18.52 20.24 4.91
C PRO A 252 -19.75 20.19 5.83
N HIS A 253 -20.79 20.96 5.48
CA HIS A 253 -22.01 21.05 6.26
C HIS A 253 -23.19 21.44 5.39
N THR A 254 -24.41 21.12 5.87
CA THR A 254 -25.68 21.52 5.28
C THR A 254 -26.66 21.96 6.35
N PHE A 255 -27.62 22.80 5.97
CA PHE A 255 -28.72 23.22 6.85
C PHE A 255 -30.05 22.61 6.38
N GLU A 256 -30.73 21.93 7.29
CA GLU A 256 -32.07 21.40 7.10
C GLU A 256 -33.02 22.05 8.12
N GLY A 257 -33.64 23.18 7.72
CA GLY A 257 -34.42 24.00 8.66
C GLY A 257 -33.55 24.50 9.80
N ASP A 258 -33.92 24.20 11.03
CA ASP A 258 -33.16 24.55 12.25
C ASP A 258 -32.11 23.52 12.63
N THR A 259 -31.83 22.56 11.77
CA THR A 259 -30.82 21.52 12.02
C THR A 259 -29.59 21.74 11.14
N LEU A 260 -28.44 21.87 11.78
CA LEU A 260 -27.14 21.84 11.12
C LEU A 260 -26.62 20.40 11.05
N ILE A 261 -26.25 19.94 9.85
CA ILE A 261 -25.62 18.64 9.62
C ILE A 261 -24.16 18.87 9.22
N ILE A 262 -23.23 18.40 10.04
CA ILE A 262 -21.80 18.53 9.80
C ILE A 262 -21.26 17.20 9.31
N GLY A 263 -20.55 17.20 8.19
CA GLY A 263 -19.89 15.98 7.65
C GLY A 263 -20.60 15.34 6.45
N ASP A 264 -21.78 15.78 6.07
CA ASP A 264 -22.38 15.38 4.80
C ASP A 264 -21.78 16.21 3.66
N LYS A 265 -21.38 15.53 2.61
CA LYS A 265 -21.01 16.21 1.36
C LYS A 265 -22.29 16.69 0.69
N VAL A 266 -22.33 17.97 0.42
CA VAL A 266 -23.26 18.54 -0.56
C VAL A 266 -22.92 18.01 -1.94
#